data_b55623156bc57ad1a9e041f3713fbd7c
#
_entry.id   b55623156bc57ad1a9e041f3713fbd7c
#
_cell.length_a   1.000
_cell.length_b   1.000
_cell.length_c   1.000
_cell.angle_alpha   90.00
_cell.angle_beta   90.00
_cell.angle_gamma   90.00
#
_symmetry.space_group_name_H-M   'P 1'
#
loop_
_entity.id
_entity.type
_entity.pdbx_description
1 polymer ?
#
loop_
_entity_poly.entity_id
_entity_poly.type
_entity_poly.pdbx_seq_one_letter_code
_entity_poly.pdbx_strand_id
1 'polypeptide(L)'
;CALDMKRRGCLPEDTVVAVTRPDSVILLQSDSTVHLSIYGRENDNTYRFDYDKKFNPEGRVVTHQKTSGLDFTLPFLQSKGKRGESYFSMGGVGFGFVNALGSPGPMNVNMAASYEVFADLLTYGRYVGPNADLSMGFGINWRNYRMNGRTRFVMDGNGISLAPYPDGADIDFSRIKVFSLTFPFRYTQHLSRNFTYSLAAILNVNTYASLKTHYTLDGEKHHSVFKNIHQTPVTVDFMGQIQFHSIGLYVKYSPCRVLNTDFGPDFSHISTGITLFY
;
A
#
# COMPACT_ATOMS: atom_id res chain seq x y z
N CYS A 1 -12.24 -43.53 14.77
CA CYS A 1 -11.15 -43.76 13.79
C CYS A 1 -9.86 -42.98 14.08
N ALA A 2 -9.90 -41.70 14.44
CA ALA A 2 -8.68 -40.91 14.76
C ALA A 2 -7.92 -41.43 16.01
N LEU A 3 -8.64 -41.99 16.98
CA LEU A 3 -8.04 -42.56 18.19
C LEU A 3 -7.26 -43.87 17.94
N ASP A 4 -7.60 -44.61 16.90
CA ASP A 4 -6.96 -45.90 16.57
C ASP A 4 -5.67 -45.72 15.76
N MET A 5 -5.57 -44.62 14.97
CA MET A 5 -4.35 -44.27 14.25
C MET A 5 -3.22 -43.76 15.17
N LYS A 6 -3.57 -43.08 16.27
CA LYS A 6 -2.58 -42.61 17.27
C LYS A 6 -1.87 -43.76 18.01
N ARG A 7 -2.56 -44.91 18.11
CA ARG A 7 -1.98 -46.13 18.74
C ARG A 7 -0.95 -46.85 17.86
N ARG A 8 -0.90 -46.58 16.56
CA ARG A 8 0.00 -47.27 15.61
C ARG A 8 1.25 -46.50 15.23
N GLY A 9 1.52 -45.35 15.85
CA GLY A 9 2.77 -44.62 15.65
C GLY A 9 2.98 -44.03 14.22
N CYS A 10 1.91 -43.93 13.41
CA CYS A 10 1.99 -43.48 12.01
C CYS A 10 1.57 -42.02 11.76
N LEU A 11 1.32 -41.24 12.81
CA LEU A 11 1.08 -39.80 12.66
C LEU A 11 2.36 -39.03 13.01
N PRO A 12 2.88 -38.15 12.12
CA PRO A 12 3.89 -37.20 12.54
C PRO A 12 3.37 -36.33 13.68
N GLU A 13 4.24 -35.93 14.61
CA GLU A 13 3.89 -35.19 15.82
C GLU A 13 3.14 -33.87 15.55
N ASP A 14 3.17 -33.37 14.33
CA ASP A 14 2.46 -32.16 13.92
C ASP A 14 1.14 -32.51 13.20
N THR A 15 0.06 -32.63 13.95
CA THR A 15 -1.30 -32.69 13.37
C THR A 15 -1.72 -31.28 12.92
N VAL A 16 -1.61 -31.01 11.65
CA VAL A 16 -1.88 -29.68 11.07
C VAL A 16 -3.39 -29.39 10.93
N VAL A 17 -4.24 -30.43 10.87
CA VAL A 17 -5.69 -30.27 10.68
C VAL A 17 -6.47 -31.24 11.53
N ALA A 18 -7.40 -30.75 12.33
CA ALA A 18 -8.44 -31.53 13.02
C ALA A 18 -9.81 -31.12 12.49
N VAL A 19 -10.49 -31.99 11.77
CA VAL A 19 -11.82 -31.75 11.25
C VAL A 19 -12.83 -32.57 12.06
N THR A 20 -13.84 -31.87 12.60
CA THR A 20 -14.90 -32.49 13.37
C THR A 20 -16.14 -32.66 12.49
N ARG A 21 -16.51 -33.89 12.17
CA ARG A 21 -17.68 -34.27 11.36
C ARG A 21 -17.64 -33.70 9.93
N PRO A 22 -16.66 -34.11 9.08
CA PRO A 22 -16.68 -33.77 7.66
C PRO A 22 -17.86 -34.49 6.97
N ASP A 23 -18.42 -33.88 5.94
CA ASP A 23 -19.46 -34.46 5.10
C ASP A 23 -18.92 -35.59 4.24
N SER A 24 -17.77 -35.35 3.63
CA SER A 24 -17.05 -36.36 2.86
C SER A 24 -15.54 -36.17 2.97
N VAL A 25 -14.84 -37.29 2.97
CA VAL A 25 -13.39 -37.38 2.90
C VAL A 25 -13.02 -38.27 1.73
N ILE A 26 -12.36 -37.73 0.75
CA ILE A 26 -11.89 -38.46 -0.44
C ILE A 26 -10.39 -38.62 -0.34
N LEU A 27 -9.90 -39.84 -0.29
CA LEU A 27 -8.49 -40.18 -0.35
C LEU A 27 -8.22 -40.92 -1.66
N LEU A 28 -7.45 -40.32 -2.55
CA LEU A 28 -6.98 -40.93 -3.77
C LEU A 28 -5.49 -41.21 -3.63
N GLN A 29 -5.10 -42.46 -3.87
CA GLN A 29 -3.71 -42.88 -3.83
C GLN A 29 -3.31 -43.45 -5.18
N SER A 30 -2.18 -42.98 -5.70
CA SER A 30 -1.48 -43.50 -6.88
C SER A 30 -0.05 -43.88 -6.45
N ASP A 31 0.71 -44.53 -7.35
CA ASP A 31 2.08 -44.97 -7.08
C ASP A 31 3.03 -43.87 -6.64
N SER A 32 2.75 -42.61 -7.00
CA SER A 32 3.62 -41.49 -6.71
C SER A 32 2.90 -40.30 -6.04
N THR A 33 1.57 -40.39 -5.81
CA THR A 33 0.80 -39.25 -5.26
C THR A 33 -0.28 -39.74 -4.29
N VAL A 34 -0.49 -38.99 -3.23
CA VAL A 34 -1.65 -39.09 -2.36
C VAL A 34 -2.39 -37.76 -2.38
N HIS A 35 -3.65 -37.80 -2.73
CA HIS A 35 -4.55 -36.67 -2.74
C HIS A 35 -5.66 -36.88 -1.70
N LEU A 36 -5.77 -35.93 -0.75
CA LEU A 36 -6.79 -35.95 0.30
C LEU A 36 -7.67 -34.70 0.15
N SER A 37 -8.96 -34.91 -0.11
CA SER A 37 -9.95 -33.82 -0.10
C SER A 37 -10.93 -34.03 1.04
N ILE A 38 -11.15 -33.00 1.83
CA ILE A 38 -12.12 -32.97 2.94
C ILE A 38 -13.15 -31.88 2.64
N TYR A 39 -14.42 -32.25 2.65
CA TYR A 39 -15.53 -31.32 2.42
C TYR A 39 -16.31 -31.10 3.73
N GLY A 40 -16.80 -29.87 3.91
CA GLY A 40 -17.62 -29.46 5.03
C GLY A 40 -19.04 -30.01 4.97
N ARG A 41 -19.91 -29.58 5.88
CA ARG A 41 -21.31 -30.03 5.94
C ARG A 41 -22.13 -29.53 4.74
N GLU A 42 -23.20 -30.24 4.41
CA GLU A 42 -24.11 -30.07 3.28
C GLU A 42 -24.64 -28.63 3.06
N ASN A 43 -24.64 -27.79 4.10
CA ASN A 43 -25.05 -26.37 4.03
C ASN A 43 -23.89 -25.37 4.13
N ASP A 44 -22.63 -25.84 4.20
CA ASP A 44 -21.46 -24.97 4.28
C ASP A 44 -20.46 -25.35 3.17
N ASN A 45 -20.79 -24.93 1.95
CA ASN A 45 -19.94 -25.12 0.76
C ASN A 45 -18.63 -24.31 0.81
N THR A 46 -18.38 -23.58 1.90
CA THR A 46 -17.21 -22.72 2.03
C THR A 46 -15.99 -23.46 2.58
N TYR A 47 -16.17 -24.64 3.19
CA TYR A 47 -15.08 -25.40 3.74
C TYR A 47 -14.68 -26.56 2.82
N ARG A 48 -13.54 -26.40 2.15
CA ARG A 48 -12.88 -27.44 1.38
C ARG A 48 -11.40 -27.42 1.71
N PHE A 49 -10.88 -28.57 2.10
CA PHE A 49 -9.45 -28.77 2.34
C PHE A 49 -8.92 -29.81 1.35
N ASP A 50 -7.93 -29.42 0.55
CA ASP A 50 -7.24 -30.31 -0.39
C ASP A 50 -5.77 -30.42 0.03
N TYR A 51 -5.29 -31.65 0.13
CA TYR A 51 -3.89 -31.96 0.45
C TYR A 51 -3.31 -32.91 -0.58
N ASP A 52 -2.27 -32.47 -1.28
CA ASP A 52 -1.54 -33.25 -2.27
C ASP A 52 -0.15 -33.57 -1.75
N LYS A 53 0.19 -34.87 -1.73
CA LYS A 53 1.52 -35.35 -1.39
C LYS A 53 2.08 -36.15 -2.57
N LYS A 54 3.20 -35.68 -3.14
CA LYS A 54 3.95 -36.40 -4.17
C LYS A 54 5.14 -37.10 -3.55
N PHE A 55 5.33 -38.34 -3.92
CA PHE A 55 6.51 -39.15 -3.57
C PHE A 55 7.44 -39.19 -4.77
N ASN A 56 8.69 -38.78 -4.59
CA ASN A 56 9.72 -38.94 -5.59
C ASN A 56 10.23 -40.40 -5.54
N PRO A 57 10.67 -41.01 -6.66
CA PRO A 57 11.27 -42.38 -6.66
C PRO A 57 12.41 -42.57 -5.67
N GLU A 58 13.03 -41.48 -5.23
CA GLU A 58 14.10 -41.47 -4.23
C GLU A 58 13.60 -41.35 -2.77
N GLY A 59 12.28 -41.46 -2.51
CA GLY A 59 11.71 -41.45 -1.15
C GLY A 59 11.64 -40.07 -0.48
N ARG A 60 11.95 -38.98 -1.19
CA ARG A 60 11.80 -37.62 -0.66
C ARG A 60 10.36 -37.13 -0.84
N VAL A 61 9.77 -36.72 0.25
CA VAL A 61 8.42 -36.14 0.29
C VAL A 61 8.45 -34.69 -0.21
N VAL A 62 7.73 -34.42 -1.29
CA VAL A 62 7.44 -33.04 -1.74
C VAL A 62 5.99 -32.74 -1.39
N THR A 63 5.78 -31.94 -0.37
CA THR A 63 4.43 -31.55 0.08
C THR A 63 4.00 -30.30 -0.66
N HIS A 64 2.88 -30.37 -1.39
CA HIS A 64 2.18 -29.21 -1.92
C HIS A 64 0.81 -29.12 -1.23
N GLN A 65 0.64 -28.10 -0.42
CA GLN A 65 -0.66 -27.77 0.16
C GLN A 65 -1.31 -26.73 -0.76
N LYS A 66 -2.44 -27.05 -1.33
CA LYS A 66 -3.24 -26.14 -2.14
C LYS A 66 -4.57 -25.92 -1.44
N THR A 67 -4.69 -24.79 -0.78
CA THR A 67 -5.96 -24.34 -0.18
C THR A 67 -6.68 -23.53 -1.27
N SER A 68 -7.81 -24.01 -1.76
CA SER A 68 -8.65 -23.24 -2.67
C SER A 68 -9.60 -22.38 -1.82
N GLY A 69 -9.08 -21.31 -1.30
CA GLY A 69 -9.76 -20.15 -0.75
C GLY A 69 -9.01 -18.92 -1.23
N LEU A 70 -9.61 -17.76 -1.20
CA LEU A 70 -8.87 -16.52 -1.36
C LEU A 70 -7.75 -16.53 -0.30
N ASP A 71 -6.53 -16.89 -0.68
CA ASP A 71 -5.36 -16.82 0.19
C ASP A 71 -5.08 -15.35 0.49
N PHE A 72 -5.74 -14.88 1.54
CA PHE A 72 -5.53 -13.55 2.07
C PHE A 72 -4.27 -13.58 2.95
N THR A 73 -3.14 -13.37 2.31
CA THR A 73 -1.85 -13.33 3.02
C THR A 73 -1.68 -11.96 3.66
N LEU A 74 -1.63 -11.93 4.99
CA LEU A 74 -1.28 -10.72 5.71
C LEU A 74 0.17 -10.32 5.37
N PRO A 75 0.48 -9.01 5.23
CA PRO A 75 1.78 -8.55 4.71
C PRO A 75 3.00 -9.00 5.51
N PHE A 76 2.83 -9.40 6.76
CA PHE A 76 3.91 -9.90 7.64
C PHE A 76 4.15 -11.42 7.56
N LEU A 77 3.37 -12.17 6.73
CA LEU A 77 3.47 -13.62 6.57
C LEU A 77 4.01 -14.06 5.20
N GLN A 78 4.56 -13.14 4.41
CA GLN A 78 5.08 -13.48 3.08
C GLN A 78 6.24 -14.50 3.18
N SER A 79 6.00 -15.70 2.67
CA SER A 79 7.06 -16.65 2.37
C SER A 79 7.65 -16.35 0.99
N LYS A 80 8.95 -16.61 0.81
CA LYS A 80 9.59 -16.53 -0.52
C LYS A 80 8.87 -17.46 -1.50
N GLY A 81 8.22 -16.88 -2.51
CA GLY A 81 7.56 -17.64 -3.56
C GLY A 81 8.54 -18.20 -4.59
N LYS A 82 8.09 -19.18 -5.34
CA LYS A 82 8.84 -19.70 -6.49
C LYS A 82 8.57 -18.87 -7.73
N ARG A 83 9.54 -18.81 -8.64
CA ARG A 83 9.38 -18.11 -9.92
C ARG A 83 8.09 -18.54 -10.62
N GLY A 84 7.26 -17.56 -11.00
CA GLY A 84 5.98 -17.76 -11.67
C GLY A 84 4.77 -17.89 -10.74
N GLU A 85 4.97 -18.02 -9.42
CA GLU A 85 3.87 -17.96 -8.45
C GLU A 85 3.35 -16.54 -8.34
N SER A 86 2.04 -16.40 -8.20
CA SER A 86 1.35 -15.13 -7.99
C SER A 86 0.79 -15.08 -6.58
N TYR A 87 0.65 -13.88 -6.05
CA TYR A 87 0.08 -13.64 -4.73
C TYR A 87 -0.86 -12.44 -4.73
N PHE A 88 -1.82 -12.44 -3.80
CA PHE A 88 -2.59 -11.27 -3.41
C PHE A 88 -2.23 -10.91 -1.98
N SER A 89 -2.06 -9.64 -1.71
CA SER A 89 -1.82 -9.14 -0.36
C SER A 89 -2.52 -7.81 -0.14
N MET A 90 -2.76 -7.48 1.12
CA MET A 90 -2.93 -6.08 1.51
C MET A 90 -1.54 -5.46 1.57
N GLY A 91 -1.41 -4.28 1.00
CA GLY A 91 -0.18 -3.51 1.10
C GLY A 91 -0.04 -2.83 2.45
N GLY A 92 1.07 -2.14 2.62
CA GLY A 92 1.37 -1.40 3.82
C GLY A 92 0.80 0.02 3.83
N VAL A 93 1.12 0.71 4.90
CA VAL A 93 0.83 2.12 5.07
C VAL A 93 2.14 2.93 5.09
N GLY A 94 2.09 4.16 4.62
CA GLY A 94 3.21 5.08 4.66
C GLY A 94 2.83 6.44 5.22
N PHE A 95 3.77 7.01 5.95
CA PHE A 95 3.71 8.38 6.44
C PHE A 95 5.03 9.08 6.13
N GLY A 96 4.95 10.29 5.61
CA GLY A 96 6.15 11.08 5.31
C GLY A 96 5.91 12.57 5.24
N PHE A 97 7.02 13.30 5.13
CA PHE A 97 7.04 14.74 4.97
C PHE A 97 7.17 15.10 3.49
N VAL A 98 6.49 16.16 3.11
CA VAL A 98 6.41 16.63 1.72
C VAL A 98 7.08 17.99 1.61
N ASN A 99 7.91 18.16 0.59
CA ASN A 99 8.48 19.45 0.23
C ASN A 99 8.12 19.84 -1.21
N ALA A 100 7.81 21.10 -1.45
CA ALA A 100 7.56 21.62 -2.79
C ALA A 100 8.90 21.87 -3.53
N LEU A 101 8.92 21.59 -4.81
CA LEU A 101 10.04 21.83 -5.71
C LEU A 101 9.60 22.73 -6.85
N GLY A 102 10.48 23.64 -7.27
CA GLY A 102 10.21 24.55 -8.38
C GLY A 102 9.13 25.60 -8.08
N SER A 103 8.80 25.81 -6.80
CA SER A 103 7.77 26.76 -6.40
C SER A 103 8.17 28.21 -6.73
N PRO A 104 7.21 29.08 -7.14
CA PRO A 104 7.50 30.50 -7.40
C PRO A 104 7.94 31.21 -6.13
N GLY A 105 8.76 32.26 -6.26
CA GLY A 105 9.51 32.93 -5.20
C GLY A 105 8.80 33.19 -3.85
N PRO A 106 7.55 33.65 -3.79
CA PRO A 106 6.87 33.88 -2.50
C PRO A 106 6.30 32.58 -1.87
N MET A 107 6.24 31.47 -2.61
CA MET A 107 5.75 30.20 -2.12
C MET A 107 6.83 29.43 -1.37
N ASN A 108 6.64 29.28 -0.08
CA ASN A 108 7.51 28.49 0.78
C ASN A 108 6.67 27.47 1.53
N VAL A 109 6.87 26.18 1.23
CA VAL A 109 6.17 25.08 1.88
C VAL A 109 6.96 24.64 3.11
N ASN A 110 6.29 24.62 4.26
CA ASN A 110 6.88 24.11 5.49
C ASN A 110 6.92 22.59 5.47
N MET A 111 8.09 22.01 5.21
CA MET A 111 8.28 20.57 5.16
C MET A 111 7.83 19.86 6.45
N ALA A 112 8.13 20.42 7.62
CA ALA A 112 7.78 19.83 8.91
C ALA A 112 6.27 19.79 9.18
N ALA A 113 5.50 20.68 8.53
CA ALA A 113 4.05 20.76 8.67
C ALA A 113 3.30 20.24 7.42
N SER A 114 4.02 19.82 6.39
CA SER A 114 3.49 19.24 5.16
C SER A 114 3.76 17.76 5.17
N TYR A 115 2.72 16.97 5.01
CA TYR A 115 2.82 15.52 5.14
C TYR A 115 2.01 14.79 4.09
N GLU A 116 2.37 13.55 3.84
CA GLU A 116 1.54 12.59 3.14
C GLU A 116 1.27 11.35 4.00
N VAL A 117 0.10 10.79 3.79
CA VAL A 117 -0.30 9.49 4.32
C VAL A 117 -0.85 8.69 3.17
N PHE A 118 -0.35 7.49 2.97
CA PHE A 118 -0.85 6.61 1.93
C PHE A 118 -1.02 5.18 2.45
N ALA A 119 -1.90 4.45 1.79
CA ALA A 119 -2.12 3.04 2.06
C ALA A 119 -2.34 2.30 0.74
N ASP A 120 -1.63 1.20 0.53
CA ASP A 120 -1.88 0.25 -0.53
C ASP A 120 -2.92 -0.76 -0.02
N LEU A 121 -4.14 -0.70 -0.55
CA LEU A 121 -5.27 -1.48 -0.05
C LEU A 121 -5.28 -2.89 -0.61
N LEU A 122 -4.87 -3.03 -1.87
CA LEU A 122 -4.82 -4.31 -2.57
C LEU A 122 -3.59 -4.35 -3.46
N THR A 123 -2.85 -5.44 -3.41
CA THR A 123 -1.68 -5.68 -4.25
C THR A 123 -1.77 -7.08 -4.85
N TYR A 124 -1.61 -7.16 -6.16
CA TYR A 124 -1.37 -8.39 -6.89
C TYR A 124 0.09 -8.43 -7.33
N GLY A 125 0.80 -9.49 -6.99
CA GLY A 125 2.20 -9.67 -7.35
C GLY A 125 2.49 -11.02 -7.98
N ARG A 126 3.60 -11.07 -8.72
CA ARG A 126 4.12 -12.28 -9.33
C ARG A 126 5.63 -12.34 -9.20
N TYR A 127 6.14 -13.45 -8.73
CA TYR A 127 7.57 -13.70 -8.65
C TYR A 127 8.16 -13.89 -10.05
N VAL A 128 9.09 -13.00 -10.41
CA VAL A 128 9.81 -13.05 -11.70
C VAL A 128 11.17 -13.73 -11.58
N GLY A 129 11.63 -13.94 -10.36
CA GLY A 129 12.87 -14.64 -10.01
C GLY A 129 12.78 -15.28 -8.62
N PRO A 130 13.83 -15.95 -8.16
CA PRO A 130 13.85 -16.57 -6.83
C PRO A 130 13.82 -15.53 -5.69
N ASN A 131 14.23 -14.31 -5.98
CA ASN A 131 14.33 -13.21 -5.01
C ASN A 131 13.74 -11.90 -5.55
N ALA A 132 12.92 -11.93 -6.60
CA ALA A 132 12.36 -10.73 -7.19
C ALA A 132 10.90 -10.94 -7.57
N ASP A 133 10.10 -9.91 -7.38
CA ASP A 133 8.70 -9.86 -7.81
C ASP A 133 8.35 -8.54 -8.49
N LEU A 134 7.33 -8.62 -9.33
CA LEU A 134 6.62 -7.48 -9.90
C LEU A 134 5.23 -7.45 -9.34
N SER A 135 4.78 -6.30 -8.91
CA SER A 135 3.44 -6.13 -8.38
C SER A 135 2.74 -4.90 -8.93
N MET A 136 1.42 -4.97 -8.94
CA MET A 136 0.53 -3.85 -9.20
C MET A 136 -0.50 -3.77 -8.08
N GLY A 137 -0.93 -2.56 -7.75
CA GLY A 137 -1.83 -2.37 -6.63
C GLY A 137 -2.88 -1.30 -6.85
N PHE A 138 -3.74 -1.19 -5.86
CA PHE A 138 -4.70 -0.12 -5.69
C PHE A 138 -4.58 0.42 -4.27
N GLY A 139 -4.58 1.73 -4.13
CA GLY A 139 -4.43 2.39 -2.84
C GLY A 139 -5.01 3.80 -2.81
N ILE A 140 -4.73 4.49 -1.73
CA ILE A 140 -5.14 5.87 -1.49
C ILE A 140 -3.95 6.68 -0.98
N ASN A 141 -3.94 7.97 -1.28
CA ASN A 141 -2.93 8.89 -0.81
C ASN A 141 -3.56 10.24 -0.44
N TRP A 142 -3.20 10.74 0.73
CA TRP A 142 -3.49 12.08 1.22
C TRP A 142 -2.21 12.88 1.30
N ARG A 143 -2.16 14.02 0.59
CA ARG A 143 -1.06 14.98 0.63
C ARG A 143 -1.53 16.33 1.15
N ASN A 144 -0.72 16.92 2.00
CA ASN A 144 -1.00 18.22 2.62
C ASN A 144 0.22 19.13 2.41
N TYR A 145 0.02 20.25 1.72
CA TYR A 145 1.05 21.25 1.45
C TYR A 145 0.72 22.50 2.28
N ARG A 146 1.46 22.72 3.36
CA ARG A 146 1.26 23.85 4.25
C ARG A 146 2.29 24.93 3.97
N MET A 147 1.81 26.17 3.79
CA MET A 147 2.66 27.35 3.62
C MET A 147 3.41 27.69 4.90
N ASN A 148 4.60 28.25 4.73
CA ASN A 148 5.41 28.87 5.78
C ASN A 148 5.49 30.38 5.56
N GLY A 149 5.73 31.13 6.64
CA GLY A 149 5.87 32.57 6.60
C GLY A 149 4.57 33.34 6.45
N ARG A 150 4.66 34.59 5.98
CA ARG A 150 3.53 35.52 5.89
C ARG A 150 2.81 35.50 4.54
N THR A 151 2.97 34.46 3.75
CA THR A 151 2.29 34.27 2.46
C THR A 151 1.24 33.19 2.58
N ARG A 152 0.08 33.41 1.97
CA ARG A 152 -1.06 32.48 1.95
C ARG A 152 -1.52 32.21 0.53
N PHE A 153 -2.20 31.09 0.35
CA PHE A 153 -2.98 30.82 -0.84
C PHE A 153 -4.31 31.56 -0.77
N VAL A 154 -4.67 32.21 -1.85
CA VAL A 154 -5.94 32.96 -1.98
C VAL A 154 -6.61 32.54 -3.29
N MET A 155 -7.93 32.41 -3.25
CA MET A 155 -8.72 32.25 -4.48
C MET A 155 -8.87 33.62 -5.15
N ASP A 156 -8.43 33.75 -6.38
CA ASP A 156 -8.56 34.93 -7.22
C ASP A 156 -9.34 34.53 -8.49
N GLY A 157 -10.60 34.91 -8.50
CA GLY A 157 -11.51 34.42 -9.54
C GLY A 157 -11.61 32.91 -9.54
N ASN A 158 -11.15 32.26 -10.62
CA ASN A 158 -11.17 30.81 -10.80
C ASN A 158 -9.82 30.13 -10.51
N GLY A 159 -8.80 30.90 -10.14
CA GLY A 159 -7.43 30.43 -9.88
C GLY A 159 -6.97 30.65 -8.44
N ILE A 160 -5.81 30.05 -8.11
CA ILE A 160 -5.13 30.24 -6.83
C ILE A 160 -3.96 31.18 -7.05
N SER A 161 -3.93 32.29 -6.31
CA SER A 161 -2.80 33.19 -6.25
C SER A 161 -2.12 33.16 -4.87
N LEU A 162 -0.96 33.79 -4.80
CA LEU A 162 -0.20 33.97 -3.56
C LEU A 162 -0.36 35.42 -3.09
N ALA A 163 -0.80 35.62 -1.87
CA ALA A 163 -0.93 36.94 -1.27
C ALA A 163 -0.34 36.97 0.14
N PRO A 164 0.15 38.13 0.60
CA PRO A 164 0.55 38.27 1.99
C PRO A 164 -0.67 38.18 2.92
N TYR A 165 -0.45 37.80 4.16
CA TYR A 165 -1.44 37.98 5.19
C TYR A 165 -1.59 39.50 5.51
N PRO A 166 -2.78 39.97 5.97
CA PRO A 166 -2.95 41.32 6.46
C PRO A 166 -1.95 41.64 7.57
N ASP A 167 -1.57 42.91 7.66
CA ASP A 167 -0.71 43.36 8.76
C ASP A 167 -1.42 43.16 10.11
N GLY A 168 -0.68 42.70 11.12
CA GLY A 168 -1.23 42.35 12.43
C GLY A 168 -1.94 41.01 12.53
N ALA A 169 -2.09 40.27 11.43
CA ALA A 169 -2.73 38.97 11.47
C ALA A 169 -1.89 37.91 12.22
N ASP A 170 -2.54 37.22 13.14
CA ASP A 170 -2.01 36.00 13.77
C ASP A 170 -2.33 34.79 12.88
N ILE A 171 -1.26 34.08 12.46
CA ILE A 171 -1.32 33.11 11.38
C ILE A 171 -1.45 31.68 11.91
N ASP A 172 -2.59 31.06 11.69
CA ASP A 172 -2.76 29.62 11.97
C ASP A 172 -2.13 28.77 10.86
N PHE A 173 -2.69 28.80 9.64
CA PHE A 173 -2.13 28.10 8.48
C PHE A 173 -2.81 28.48 7.16
N SER A 174 -2.08 28.28 6.07
CA SER A 174 -2.64 28.20 4.71
C SER A 174 -2.12 26.92 4.04
N ARG A 175 -3.03 26.10 3.52
CA ARG A 175 -2.66 24.78 2.98
C ARG A 175 -3.52 24.34 1.82
N ILE A 176 -2.91 23.58 0.92
CA ILE A 176 -3.57 22.78 -0.12
C ILE A 176 -3.56 21.33 0.35
N LYS A 177 -4.71 20.67 0.25
CA LYS A 177 -4.86 19.23 0.49
C LYS A 177 -5.33 18.54 -0.76
N VAL A 178 -4.68 17.43 -1.14
CA VAL A 178 -5.02 16.60 -2.29
C VAL A 178 -5.27 15.19 -1.83
N PHE A 179 -6.37 14.60 -2.29
CA PHE A 179 -6.67 13.17 -2.12
C PHE A 179 -6.63 12.48 -3.48
N SER A 180 -5.97 11.34 -3.53
CA SER A 180 -5.74 10.58 -4.75
C SER A 180 -6.06 9.10 -4.55
N LEU A 181 -6.64 8.49 -5.57
CA LEU A 181 -6.58 7.05 -5.76
C LEU A 181 -5.26 6.71 -6.42
N THR A 182 -4.58 5.69 -5.96
CA THR A 182 -3.22 5.34 -6.40
C THR A 182 -3.16 3.95 -7.00
N PHE A 183 -2.37 3.82 -8.06
CA PHE A 183 -2.12 2.56 -8.75
C PHE A 183 -0.61 2.36 -8.84
N PRO A 184 0.02 1.77 -7.81
CA PRO A 184 1.44 1.48 -7.81
C PRO A 184 1.78 0.30 -8.72
N PHE A 185 2.83 0.45 -9.52
CA PHE A 185 3.55 -0.60 -10.23
C PHE A 185 4.93 -0.71 -9.61
N ARG A 186 5.22 -1.85 -8.97
CA ARG A 186 6.41 -2.01 -8.14
C ARG A 186 7.24 -3.20 -8.57
N TYR A 187 8.54 -3.01 -8.63
CA TYR A 187 9.55 -4.05 -8.65
C TYR A 187 10.17 -4.16 -7.27
N THR A 188 10.16 -5.35 -6.70
CA THR A 188 10.77 -5.64 -5.39
C THR A 188 11.88 -6.68 -5.56
N GLN A 189 13.03 -6.41 -4.94
CA GLN A 189 14.17 -7.32 -4.88
C GLN A 189 14.47 -7.66 -3.42
N HIS A 190 14.42 -8.94 -3.11
CA HIS A 190 14.77 -9.48 -1.79
C HIS A 190 16.25 -9.79 -1.74
N LEU A 191 17.04 -8.97 -1.04
CA LEU A 191 18.49 -9.16 -0.90
C LEU A 191 18.82 -10.20 0.17
N SER A 192 18.04 -10.23 1.24
CA SER A 192 18.15 -11.22 2.30
C SER A 192 16.77 -11.58 2.84
N ARG A 193 16.71 -12.43 3.85
CA ARG A 193 15.45 -12.80 4.51
C ARG A 193 14.68 -11.60 5.07
N ASN A 194 15.41 -10.57 5.51
CA ASN A 194 14.84 -9.44 6.24
C ASN A 194 15.07 -8.09 5.55
N PHE A 195 15.77 -8.07 4.41
CA PHE A 195 16.13 -6.84 3.73
C PHE A 195 15.68 -6.89 2.27
N THR A 196 14.88 -5.90 1.89
CA THR A 196 14.39 -5.71 0.52
C THR A 196 14.60 -4.27 0.06
N TYR A 197 14.70 -4.09 -1.26
CA TYR A 197 14.49 -2.78 -1.85
C TYR A 197 13.43 -2.86 -2.93
N SER A 198 12.73 -1.77 -3.14
CA SER A 198 11.75 -1.67 -4.21
C SER A 198 11.81 -0.35 -4.94
N LEU A 199 11.44 -0.40 -6.22
CA LEU A 199 11.25 0.74 -7.08
C LEU A 199 9.82 0.71 -7.60
N ALA A 200 9.12 1.84 -7.54
CA ALA A 200 7.74 1.92 -8.00
C ALA A 200 7.50 3.16 -8.86
N ALA A 201 6.66 2.97 -9.88
CA ALA A 201 5.96 4.05 -10.56
C ALA A 201 4.50 4.03 -10.10
N ILE A 202 3.99 5.16 -9.64
CA ILE A 202 2.67 5.26 -9.02
C ILE A 202 1.83 6.22 -9.85
N LEU A 203 0.79 5.71 -10.50
CA LEU A 203 -0.22 6.52 -11.15
C LEU A 203 -1.21 7.01 -10.10
N ASN A 204 -1.39 8.34 -10.00
CA ASN A 204 -2.35 8.94 -9.08
C ASN A 204 -3.50 9.57 -9.88
N VAL A 205 -4.71 9.25 -9.49
CA VAL A 205 -5.93 9.91 -9.93
C VAL A 205 -6.39 10.84 -8.80
N ASN A 206 -6.19 12.15 -8.97
CA ASN A 206 -6.46 13.15 -7.96
C ASN A 206 -7.95 13.50 -7.96
N THR A 207 -8.71 12.85 -7.12
CA THR A 207 -10.18 12.94 -7.12
C THR A 207 -10.73 14.11 -6.32
N TYR A 208 -9.95 14.64 -5.37
CA TYR A 208 -10.37 15.76 -4.54
C TYR A 208 -9.20 16.63 -4.14
N ALA A 209 -9.40 17.94 -4.18
CA ALA A 209 -8.48 18.89 -3.59
C ALA A 209 -9.23 20.05 -2.90
N SER A 210 -8.59 20.65 -1.93
CA SER A 210 -9.13 21.80 -1.20
C SER A 210 -8.03 22.73 -0.73
N LEU A 211 -8.33 24.01 -0.76
CA LEU A 211 -7.54 25.07 -0.17
C LEU A 211 -8.21 25.51 1.13
N LYS A 212 -7.42 25.64 2.21
CA LYS A 212 -7.88 26.17 3.50
C LYS A 212 -6.89 27.18 4.02
N THR A 213 -7.40 28.33 4.42
CA THR A 213 -6.61 29.39 5.06
C THR A 213 -7.31 29.82 6.33
N HIS A 214 -6.57 29.86 7.44
CA HIS A 214 -7.05 30.29 8.75
C HIS A 214 -6.07 31.31 9.34
N TYR A 215 -6.59 32.41 9.85
CA TYR A 215 -5.84 33.44 10.59
C TYR A 215 -6.80 34.24 11.46
N THR A 216 -6.26 34.93 12.47
CA THR A 216 -7.00 35.83 13.34
C THR A 216 -6.53 37.27 13.08
N LEU A 217 -7.44 38.20 12.89
CA LEU A 217 -7.15 39.61 12.72
C LEU A 217 -8.07 40.43 13.66
N ASP A 218 -7.50 41.31 14.46
CA ASP A 218 -8.24 42.16 15.42
C ASP A 218 -9.17 41.36 16.36
N GLY A 219 -8.75 40.10 16.70
CA GLY A 219 -9.54 39.17 17.53
C GLY A 219 -10.62 38.39 16.78
N GLU A 220 -10.84 38.69 15.50
CA GLU A 220 -11.78 37.95 14.65
C GLU A 220 -11.10 36.83 13.89
N LYS A 221 -11.73 35.65 13.88
CA LYS A 221 -11.24 34.46 13.17
C LYS A 221 -11.70 34.43 11.72
N HIS A 222 -10.76 34.47 10.80
CA HIS A 222 -11.00 34.37 9.37
C HIS A 222 -10.76 32.95 8.88
N HIS A 223 -11.78 32.33 8.28
CA HIS A 223 -11.74 30.99 7.75
C HIS A 223 -12.16 30.99 6.26
N SER A 224 -11.26 30.58 5.39
CA SER A 224 -11.56 30.42 3.98
C SER A 224 -11.37 28.95 3.60
N VAL A 225 -12.37 28.36 2.95
CA VAL A 225 -12.34 26.98 2.48
C VAL A 225 -12.86 26.91 1.06
N PHE A 226 -12.01 26.51 0.14
CA PHE A 226 -12.36 26.34 -1.26
C PHE A 226 -12.15 24.86 -1.66
N LYS A 227 -13.06 24.31 -2.46
CA LYS A 227 -13.01 22.97 -3.02
C LYS A 227 -12.91 23.09 -4.53
N ASN A 228 -12.50 22.00 -5.19
CA ASN A 228 -12.35 21.95 -6.65
C ASN A 228 -11.40 23.03 -7.17
N ILE A 229 -10.18 23.01 -6.66
CA ILE A 229 -9.15 24.03 -6.88
C ILE A 229 -8.30 23.77 -8.14
N HIS A 230 -8.84 23.12 -9.14
CA HIS A 230 -8.16 22.79 -10.40
C HIS A 230 -6.83 22.03 -10.21
N GLN A 231 -6.84 21.02 -9.33
CA GLN A 231 -5.71 20.09 -9.21
C GLN A 231 -5.47 19.34 -10.52
N THR A 232 -4.22 19.01 -10.81
CA THR A 232 -3.89 18.15 -11.95
C THR A 232 -4.58 16.78 -11.79
N PRO A 233 -5.44 16.36 -12.73
CA PRO A 233 -6.30 15.19 -12.53
C PRO A 233 -5.53 13.89 -12.40
N VAL A 234 -4.47 13.74 -13.18
CA VAL A 234 -3.63 12.53 -13.21
C VAL A 234 -2.17 12.92 -13.08
N THR A 235 -1.47 12.29 -12.17
CA THR A 235 -0.03 12.50 -11.93
C THR A 235 0.70 11.17 -11.78
N VAL A 236 2.00 11.18 -12.00
CA VAL A 236 2.86 10.01 -11.83
C VAL A 236 3.94 10.35 -10.81
N ASP A 237 4.12 9.46 -9.84
CA ASP A 237 5.20 9.55 -8.86
C ASP A 237 6.18 8.38 -9.06
N PHE A 238 7.44 8.61 -8.76
CA PHE A 238 8.48 7.59 -8.70
C PHE A 238 8.93 7.42 -7.25
N MET A 239 8.93 6.18 -6.76
CA MET A 239 9.26 5.88 -5.38
C MET A 239 10.39 4.85 -5.31
N GLY A 240 11.40 5.15 -4.52
CA GLY A 240 12.41 4.21 -4.06
C GLY A 240 12.20 3.90 -2.59
N GLN A 241 12.29 2.64 -2.21
CA GLN A 241 12.08 2.18 -0.84
C GLN A 241 13.12 1.13 -0.48
N ILE A 242 13.63 1.21 0.73
CA ILE A 242 14.41 0.16 1.38
C ILE A 242 13.64 -0.28 2.62
N GLN A 243 13.64 -1.59 2.88
CA GLN A 243 12.85 -2.16 3.96
C GLN A 243 13.68 -3.15 4.76
N PHE A 244 13.54 -3.06 6.06
CA PHE A 244 14.07 -4.02 7.02
C PHE A 244 12.93 -4.58 7.87
N HIS A 245 12.64 -5.87 7.74
CA HIS A 245 11.44 -6.51 8.29
C HIS A 245 10.16 -5.83 7.80
N SER A 246 9.38 -5.28 8.72
CA SER A 246 8.09 -4.62 8.46
C SER A 246 8.19 -3.10 8.41
N ILE A 247 9.40 -2.53 8.53
CA ILE A 247 9.63 -1.08 8.53
C ILE A 247 10.49 -0.72 7.33
N GLY A 248 10.06 0.24 6.55
CA GLY A 248 10.80 0.77 5.42
C GLY A 248 11.03 2.27 5.52
N LEU A 249 12.03 2.72 4.78
CA LEU A 249 12.27 4.13 4.47
C LEU A 249 12.02 4.32 2.99
N TYR A 250 11.36 5.42 2.63
CA TYR A 250 11.10 5.74 1.23
C TYR A 250 11.46 7.17 0.88
N VAL A 251 11.74 7.36 -0.40
CA VAL A 251 11.79 8.64 -1.08
C VAL A 251 10.87 8.55 -2.29
N LYS A 252 9.99 9.53 -2.45
CA LYS A 252 9.04 9.61 -3.55
C LYS A 252 9.18 10.98 -4.23
N TYR A 253 9.35 10.97 -5.53
CA TYR A 253 9.45 12.15 -6.36
C TYR A 253 8.28 12.22 -7.34
N SER A 254 7.58 13.34 -7.36
CA SER A 254 6.53 13.64 -8.32
C SER A 254 7.01 14.74 -9.27
N PRO A 255 7.32 14.43 -10.53
CA PRO A 255 7.68 15.45 -11.51
C PRO A 255 6.49 16.26 -12.01
N CYS A 256 5.27 15.75 -11.80
CA CYS A 256 4.06 16.40 -12.23
C CYS A 256 3.70 17.57 -11.32
N ARG A 257 3.08 18.57 -11.91
CA ARG A 257 2.55 19.73 -11.19
C ARG A 257 1.37 19.35 -10.32
N VAL A 258 1.28 19.93 -9.14
CA VAL A 258 0.19 19.64 -8.19
C VAL A 258 -1.11 20.30 -8.64
N LEU A 259 -1.02 21.53 -9.17
CA LEU A 259 -2.13 22.29 -9.71
C LEU A 259 -2.00 22.41 -11.23
N ASN A 260 -3.13 22.59 -11.91
CA ASN A 260 -3.11 22.99 -13.31
C ASN A 260 -2.52 24.42 -13.40
N THR A 261 -1.53 24.61 -14.25
CA THR A 261 -0.75 25.86 -14.37
C THR A 261 -1.56 27.08 -14.71
N ASP A 262 -2.68 26.93 -15.41
CA ASP A 262 -3.55 28.05 -15.74
C ASP A 262 -4.33 28.58 -14.54
N PHE A 263 -4.35 27.82 -13.43
CA PHE A 263 -5.20 28.07 -12.28
C PHE A 263 -4.44 28.13 -10.93
N GLY A 264 -3.13 28.08 -10.93
CA GLY A 264 -2.40 28.17 -9.67
C GLY A 264 -0.87 28.17 -9.79
N PRO A 265 -0.18 28.30 -8.67
CA PRO A 265 1.29 28.31 -8.64
C PRO A 265 1.82 26.97 -9.14
N ASP A 266 2.88 27.07 -9.96
CA ASP A 266 3.55 25.92 -10.52
C ASP A 266 4.52 25.33 -9.50
N PHE A 267 4.29 24.10 -9.06
CA PHE A 267 5.22 23.35 -8.23
C PHE A 267 5.01 21.84 -8.35
N SER A 268 6.09 21.13 -8.26
CA SER A 268 6.16 19.68 -8.07
C SER A 268 6.52 19.36 -6.61
N HIS A 269 6.71 18.09 -6.27
CA HIS A 269 7.07 17.76 -4.90
C HIS A 269 7.98 16.53 -4.77
N ILE A 270 8.67 16.50 -3.65
CA ILE A 270 9.40 15.34 -3.14
C ILE A 270 8.90 15.03 -1.74
N SER A 271 8.79 13.75 -1.42
CA SER A 271 8.46 13.31 -0.07
C SER A 271 9.40 12.20 0.40
N THR A 272 9.59 12.14 1.70
CA THR A 272 10.37 11.10 2.37
C THR A 272 9.74 10.74 3.69
N GLY A 273 9.86 9.48 4.08
CA GLY A 273 9.22 9.02 5.30
C GLY A 273 9.41 7.53 5.53
N ILE A 274 8.53 6.99 6.33
CA ILE A 274 8.53 5.60 6.75
C ILE A 274 7.33 4.86 6.16
N THR A 275 7.52 3.57 5.93
CA THR A 275 6.47 2.62 5.56
C THR A 275 6.42 1.51 6.58
N LEU A 276 5.23 0.97 6.79
CA LEU A 276 4.97 -0.16 7.67
C LEU A 276 4.22 -1.24 6.91
N PHE A 277 4.55 -2.49 7.18
CA PHE A 277 3.85 -3.67 6.64
C PHE A 277 3.92 -3.83 5.10
N TYR A 278 5.05 -3.48 4.51
CA TYR A 278 5.33 -3.73 3.09
C TYR A 278 6.08 -5.03 2.87
#